data_edba916e203d563246c3576e0ce232ab
#
_entry.id   edba916e203d563246c3576e0ce232ab
#
_cell.length_a   1.000
_cell.length_b   1.000
_cell.length_c   1.000
_cell.angle_alpha   90.00
_cell.angle_beta   90.00
_cell.angle_gamma   90.00
#
_symmetry.space_group_name_H-M   'P 1'
#
loop_
_entity.id
_entity.type
_entity.pdbx_description
1 polymer ?
#
loop_
_entity_poly.entity_id
_entity_poly.type
_entity_poly.pdbx_seq_one_letter_code
_entity_poly.pdbx_strand_id
1 'polypeptide(L)'
;KCPLIIYLDDEKIRKIHELLLLTIDYTQVEHSSPSSLYIRDAAVEDVIFFKRIKNRLSQQENSNESLKLTAIITYMLLQFDSGIIKSIAKMVKPKTKDKVVSIITTDISKQWTLGKVSELMYISEISLRKKLDAEGEKFMKILTDLRMNHSLKLLTTTEYSIEKVACCVGYNTTSYFIKTFKNYFGFTPKQIVLNLNKNIFSDFNDEQNEL
;
A
#
# COMPACT_ATOMS: atom_id res chain seq x y z
N LYS A 1 23.21 -5.69 -33.25
CA LYS A 1 22.35 -4.72 -32.51
C LYS A 1 22.65 -4.92 -31.03
N CYS A 2 23.06 -3.86 -30.30
CA CYS A 2 23.26 -3.95 -28.86
C CYS A 2 21.89 -4.19 -28.17
N PRO A 3 21.81 -5.12 -27.20
CA PRO A 3 20.58 -5.34 -26.45
C PRO A 3 20.23 -4.07 -25.65
N LEU A 4 18.94 -3.79 -25.57
CA LEU A 4 18.44 -2.75 -24.68
C LEU A 4 18.29 -3.37 -23.29
N ILE A 5 19.03 -2.87 -22.30
CA ILE A 5 19.00 -3.38 -20.92
C ILE A 5 18.53 -2.27 -19.99
N ILE A 6 17.66 -2.60 -19.07
CA ILE A 6 17.22 -1.74 -17.96
C ILE A 6 17.62 -2.42 -16.66
N TYR A 7 18.37 -1.69 -15.83
CA TYR A 7 18.73 -2.13 -14.49
C TYR A 7 17.76 -1.55 -13.48
N LEU A 8 17.21 -2.41 -12.63
CA LEU A 8 16.36 -2.04 -11.51
C LEU A 8 17.18 -2.14 -10.22
N ASP A 9 17.35 -1.01 -9.54
CA ASP A 9 17.93 -0.97 -8.20
C ASP A 9 16.94 -1.45 -7.14
N ASP A 10 17.43 -1.69 -5.92
CA ASP A 10 16.61 -2.20 -4.81
C ASP A 10 15.42 -1.31 -4.48
N GLU A 11 15.53 0.02 -4.66
CA GLU A 11 14.44 0.95 -4.41
C GLU A 11 13.32 0.80 -5.45
N LYS A 12 13.67 0.70 -6.72
CA LYS A 12 12.69 0.47 -7.81
C LYS A 12 12.02 -0.88 -7.68
N ILE A 13 12.79 -1.94 -7.40
CA ILE A 13 12.24 -3.28 -7.15
C ILE A 13 11.23 -3.25 -6.00
N ARG A 14 11.53 -2.52 -4.92
CA ARG A 14 10.62 -2.36 -3.78
C ARG A 14 9.33 -1.64 -4.15
N LYS A 15 9.40 -0.51 -4.87
CA LYS A 15 8.22 0.23 -5.34
C LYS A 15 7.34 -0.63 -6.25
N ILE A 16 7.96 -1.42 -7.13
CA ILE A 16 7.25 -2.38 -7.99
C ILE A 16 6.54 -3.43 -7.13
N HIS A 17 7.22 -3.99 -6.14
CA HIS A 17 6.64 -4.97 -5.23
C HIS A 17 5.47 -4.38 -4.43
N GLU A 18 5.58 -3.16 -3.92
CA GLU A 18 4.48 -2.47 -3.24
C GLU A 18 3.24 -2.31 -4.14
N LEU A 19 3.41 -1.96 -5.42
CA LEU A 19 2.31 -1.91 -6.38
C LEU A 19 1.71 -3.29 -6.66
N LEU A 20 2.53 -4.32 -6.79
CA LEU A 20 2.08 -5.69 -7.02
C LEU A 20 1.28 -6.24 -5.84
N LEU A 21 1.64 -5.89 -4.59
CA LEU A 21 0.89 -6.27 -3.39
C LEU A 21 -0.55 -5.73 -3.38
N LEU A 22 -0.81 -4.60 -4.04
CA LEU A 22 -2.15 -4.03 -4.15
C LEU A 22 -3.03 -4.74 -5.19
N THR A 23 -2.44 -5.48 -6.10
CA THR A 23 -3.13 -6.03 -7.28
C THR A 23 -3.24 -7.56 -7.28
N ILE A 24 -2.46 -8.25 -6.47
CA ILE A 24 -2.34 -9.73 -6.52
C ILE A 24 -2.60 -10.34 -5.17
N ASP A 25 -3.52 -11.30 -5.13
CA ASP A 25 -3.71 -12.17 -3.98
C ASP A 25 -2.62 -13.26 -3.96
N TYR A 26 -1.63 -13.05 -3.11
CA TYR A 26 -0.49 -13.98 -2.96
C TYR A 26 -0.87 -15.34 -2.36
N THR A 27 -2.06 -15.48 -1.77
CA THR A 27 -2.52 -16.75 -1.17
C THR A 27 -2.83 -17.80 -2.22
N GLN A 28 -3.12 -17.39 -3.45
CA GLN A 28 -3.48 -18.29 -4.57
C GLN A 28 -2.30 -18.66 -5.48
N VAL A 29 -1.10 -18.16 -5.18
CA VAL A 29 0.04 -18.36 -6.07
C VAL A 29 0.72 -19.71 -5.75
N GLU A 30 0.47 -20.74 -6.55
CA GLU A 30 1.04 -22.09 -6.42
C GLU A 30 2.57 -22.14 -6.33
N HIS A 31 3.10 -23.24 -5.76
CA HIS A 31 4.52 -23.47 -5.46
C HIS A 31 5.40 -23.71 -6.71
N SER A 32 5.48 -22.73 -7.63
CA SER A 32 6.49 -22.76 -8.68
C SER A 32 7.83 -22.26 -8.16
N SER A 33 8.90 -22.94 -8.48
CA SER A 33 10.26 -22.50 -8.17
C SER A 33 10.56 -21.22 -8.96
N PRO A 34 11.15 -20.17 -8.33
CA PRO A 34 11.53 -18.97 -9.07
C PRO A 34 12.59 -19.34 -10.10
N SER A 35 12.37 -18.97 -11.36
CA SER A 35 13.37 -19.06 -12.40
C SER A 35 14.34 -17.88 -12.31
N SER A 36 15.57 -18.10 -12.70
CA SER A 36 16.55 -17.00 -12.86
C SER A 36 16.39 -16.23 -14.18
N LEU A 37 15.55 -16.73 -15.09
CA LEU A 37 15.32 -16.15 -16.40
C LEU A 37 13.86 -16.35 -16.82
N TYR A 38 13.23 -15.25 -17.21
CA TYR A 38 11.88 -15.21 -17.77
C TYR A 38 11.95 -14.65 -19.20
N ILE A 39 11.42 -15.39 -20.16
CA ILE A 39 11.45 -15.03 -21.58
C ILE A 39 10.02 -15.04 -22.11
N ARG A 40 9.66 -14.02 -22.88
CA ARG A 40 8.45 -13.96 -23.70
C ARG A 40 8.69 -13.21 -24.99
N ASP A 41 7.87 -13.46 -25.98
CA ASP A 41 7.85 -12.66 -27.18
C ASP A 41 7.28 -11.26 -26.91
N ALA A 42 7.91 -10.24 -27.47
CA ALA A 42 7.52 -8.85 -27.27
C ALA A 42 6.56 -8.41 -28.36
N ALA A 43 5.42 -7.82 -27.98
CA ALA A 43 4.56 -7.09 -28.90
C ALA A 43 5.20 -5.75 -29.30
N VAL A 44 4.68 -5.11 -30.35
CA VAL A 44 5.19 -3.82 -30.84
C VAL A 44 5.09 -2.75 -29.74
N GLU A 45 3.98 -2.76 -28.99
CA GLU A 45 3.72 -1.87 -27.87
C GLU A 45 4.77 -2.04 -26.76
N ASP A 46 5.18 -3.27 -26.45
CA ASP A 46 6.20 -3.55 -25.43
C ASP A 46 7.52 -2.90 -25.80
N VAL A 47 7.90 -2.95 -27.08
CA VAL A 47 9.14 -2.33 -27.58
C VAL A 47 9.08 -0.81 -27.46
N ILE A 48 7.93 -0.20 -27.73
CA ILE A 48 7.71 1.24 -27.57
C ILE A 48 7.81 1.64 -26.11
N PHE A 49 7.13 0.92 -25.21
CA PHE A 49 7.18 1.17 -23.76
C PHE A 49 8.60 1.02 -23.23
N PHE A 50 9.30 -0.05 -23.60
CA PHE A 50 10.67 -0.30 -23.16
C PHE A 50 11.63 0.84 -23.59
N LYS A 51 11.50 1.34 -24.80
CA LYS A 51 12.30 2.50 -25.27
C LYS A 51 11.99 3.76 -24.47
N ARG A 52 10.71 4.02 -24.15
CA ARG A 52 10.30 5.16 -23.33
C ARG A 52 10.89 5.08 -21.92
N ILE A 53 10.82 3.91 -21.29
CA ILE A 53 11.41 3.67 -19.96
C ILE A 53 12.91 3.97 -20.00
N LYS A 54 13.64 3.39 -20.96
CA LYS A 54 15.08 3.58 -21.08
C LYS A 54 15.47 5.05 -21.20
N ASN A 55 14.77 5.81 -22.04
CA ASN A 55 15.05 7.24 -22.25
C ASN A 55 14.78 8.06 -20.98
N ARG A 56 13.77 7.70 -20.17
CA ARG A 56 13.43 8.41 -18.93
C ARG A 56 14.34 8.05 -17.77
N LEU A 57 14.81 6.82 -17.68
CA LEU A 57 15.79 6.40 -16.65
C LEU A 57 17.12 7.18 -16.74
N SER A 58 17.39 7.80 -17.89
CA SER A 58 18.60 8.61 -18.10
C SER A 58 18.42 10.08 -17.72
N GLN A 59 17.20 10.50 -17.32
CA GLN A 59 16.88 11.89 -16.93
C GLN A 59 16.66 11.99 -15.43
N GLN A 60 16.98 13.17 -14.86
CA GLN A 60 16.78 13.44 -13.43
C GLN A 60 15.27 13.49 -13.12
N GLU A 61 14.77 12.56 -12.31
CA GLU A 61 13.34 12.31 -12.11
C GLU A 61 12.75 13.21 -11.02
N ASN A 62 11.63 13.87 -11.32
CA ASN A 62 10.71 14.39 -10.32
C ASN A 62 9.90 13.23 -9.70
N SER A 63 9.41 13.36 -8.48
CA SER A 63 8.67 12.31 -7.75
C SER A 63 7.49 11.70 -8.54
N ASN A 64 6.76 12.51 -9.29
CA ASN A 64 5.64 12.07 -10.14
C ASN A 64 6.10 11.24 -11.36
N GLU A 65 7.26 11.55 -11.94
CA GLU A 65 7.84 10.79 -13.05
C GLU A 65 8.35 9.42 -12.58
N SER A 66 8.94 9.36 -11.39
CA SER A 66 9.35 8.10 -10.75
C SER A 66 8.15 7.15 -10.55
N LEU A 67 7.00 7.67 -10.11
CA LEU A 67 5.78 6.87 -9.92
C LEU A 67 5.24 6.34 -11.26
N LYS A 68 5.16 7.19 -12.29
CA LYS A 68 4.72 6.78 -13.64
C LYS A 68 5.64 5.71 -14.22
N LEU A 69 6.95 5.87 -14.05
CA LEU A 69 7.93 4.89 -14.52
C LEU A 69 7.76 3.54 -13.83
N THR A 70 7.58 3.55 -12.49
CA THR A 70 7.32 2.34 -11.71
C THR A 70 6.04 1.63 -12.18
N ALA A 71 4.97 2.38 -12.44
CA ALA A 71 3.72 1.81 -12.95
C ALA A 71 3.88 1.15 -14.33
N ILE A 72 4.62 1.79 -15.25
CA ILE A 72 4.88 1.23 -16.58
C ILE A 72 5.73 -0.05 -16.49
N ILE A 73 6.76 -0.06 -15.64
CA ILE A 73 7.60 -1.25 -15.42
C ILE A 73 6.76 -2.37 -14.81
N THR A 74 5.92 -2.07 -13.82
CA THR A 74 5.01 -3.04 -13.20
C THR A 74 4.06 -3.64 -14.24
N TYR A 75 3.45 -2.82 -15.10
CA TYR A 75 2.61 -3.29 -16.19
C TYR A 75 3.36 -4.26 -17.11
N MET A 76 4.59 -3.94 -17.50
CA MET A 76 5.41 -4.83 -18.34
C MET A 76 5.72 -6.17 -17.63
N LEU A 77 5.99 -6.13 -16.34
CA LEU A 77 6.26 -7.34 -15.55
C LEU A 77 5.03 -8.23 -15.41
N LEU A 78 3.83 -7.66 -15.33
CA LEU A 78 2.56 -8.39 -15.29
C LEU A 78 2.25 -9.16 -16.58
N GLN A 79 2.95 -8.86 -17.68
CA GLN A 79 2.81 -9.62 -18.92
C GLN A 79 3.52 -10.98 -18.88
N PHE A 80 4.38 -11.21 -17.90
CA PHE A 80 5.02 -12.50 -17.67
C PHE A 80 4.12 -13.37 -16.77
N ASP A 81 4.50 -14.63 -16.58
CA ASP A 81 3.80 -15.52 -15.67
C ASP A 81 3.96 -15.09 -14.19
N SER A 82 3.21 -15.72 -13.31
CA SER A 82 3.26 -15.44 -11.87
C SER A 82 4.63 -15.70 -11.22
N GLY A 83 5.52 -16.43 -11.89
CA GLY A 83 6.85 -16.75 -11.39
C GLY A 83 7.75 -15.53 -11.24
N ILE A 84 7.62 -14.53 -12.15
CA ILE A 84 8.41 -13.30 -12.05
C ILE A 84 8.03 -12.48 -10.81
N ILE A 85 6.74 -12.47 -10.47
CA ILE A 85 6.20 -11.76 -9.31
C ILE A 85 6.77 -12.36 -8.02
N LYS A 86 6.79 -13.70 -7.93
CA LYS A 86 7.42 -14.42 -6.81
C LYS A 86 8.91 -14.15 -6.69
N SER A 87 9.60 -14.05 -7.82
CA SER A 87 11.02 -13.73 -7.84
C SER A 87 11.26 -12.31 -7.30
N ILE A 88 10.45 -11.33 -7.71
CA ILE A 88 10.50 -9.97 -7.20
C ILE A 88 10.22 -9.95 -5.69
N ALA A 89 9.17 -10.64 -5.23
CA ALA A 89 8.83 -10.73 -3.81
C ALA A 89 9.97 -11.32 -2.96
N LYS A 90 10.71 -12.29 -3.49
CA LYS A 90 11.91 -12.85 -2.80
C LYS A 90 13.11 -11.91 -2.77
N MET A 91 13.25 -11.05 -3.77
CA MET A 91 14.34 -10.06 -3.82
C MET A 91 14.14 -8.93 -2.82
N VAL A 92 12.89 -8.60 -2.50
CA VAL A 92 12.56 -7.52 -1.54
C VAL A 92 12.71 -8.04 -0.12
N LYS A 93 13.74 -7.61 0.56
CA LYS A 93 13.85 -7.85 2.02
C LYS A 93 12.76 -7.07 2.74
N PRO A 94 11.87 -7.73 3.51
CA PRO A 94 10.81 -7.04 4.23
C PRO A 94 11.43 -6.06 5.25
N LYS A 95 10.99 -4.80 5.20
CA LYS A 95 11.36 -3.80 6.20
C LYS A 95 10.79 -4.18 7.56
N THR A 96 11.36 -3.63 8.61
CA THR A 96 10.82 -3.78 9.96
C THR A 96 9.39 -3.25 10.03
N LYS A 97 9.11 -2.12 9.37
CA LYS A 97 7.76 -1.56 9.20
C LYS A 97 6.77 -2.59 8.66
N ASP A 98 7.11 -3.33 7.60
CA ASP A 98 6.21 -4.30 6.96
C ASP A 98 5.81 -5.43 7.92
N LYS A 99 6.79 -5.90 8.72
CA LYS A 99 6.54 -6.89 9.78
C LYS A 99 5.64 -6.34 10.88
N VAL A 100 5.86 -5.10 11.30
CA VAL A 100 5.00 -4.42 12.30
C VAL A 100 3.59 -4.25 11.76
N VAL A 101 3.43 -3.82 10.52
CA VAL A 101 2.14 -3.69 9.83
C VAL A 101 1.43 -5.03 9.79
N SER A 102 2.09 -6.11 9.36
CA SER A 102 1.48 -7.44 9.28
C SER A 102 0.99 -7.95 10.65
N ILE A 103 1.72 -7.67 11.73
CA ILE A 103 1.30 -8.02 13.09
C ILE A 103 0.07 -7.21 13.53
N ILE A 104 0.09 -5.88 13.32
CA ILE A 104 -1.01 -5.00 13.75
C ILE A 104 -2.30 -5.32 12.98
N THR A 105 -2.21 -5.65 11.71
CA THR A 105 -3.35 -5.94 10.84
C THR A 105 -4.04 -7.27 11.14
N THR A 106 -3.43 -8.16 11.92
CA THR A 106 -4.12 -9.37 12.40
C THR A 106 -5.34 -9.06 13.27
N ASP A 107 -5.25 -7.97 14.05
CA ASP A 107 -6.37 -7.42 14.83
C ASP A 107 -6.10 -5.94 15.14
N ILE A 108 -6.63 -5.06 14.30
CA ILE A 108 -6.41 -3.62 14.41
C ILE A 108 -7.07 -3.01 15.66
N SER A 109 -8.09 -3.67 16.21
CA SER A 109 -8.82 -3.23 17.40
C SER A 109 -8.04 -3.42 18.70
N LYS A 110 -7.06 -4.32 18.70
CA LYS A 110 -6.25 -4.67 19.87
C LYS A 110 -5.42 -3.47 20.35
N GLN A 111 -5.22 -3.37 21.66
CA GLN A 111 -4.35 -2.35 22.24
C GLN A 111 -2.87 -2.71 22.00
N TRP A 112 -2.38 -2.33 20.84
CA TRP A 112 -0.99 -2.55 20.43
C TRP A 112 -0.05 -1.58 21.12
N THR A 113 1.05 -2.11 21.64
CA THR A 113 2.19 -1.36 22.17
C THR A 113 3.46 -1.82 21.48
N LEU A 114 4.51 -1.01 21.55
CA LEU A 114 5.82 -1.40 21.03
C LEU A 114 6.31 -2.72 21.66
N GLY A 115 6.05 -2.90 22.99
CA GLY A 115 6.40 -4.12 23.71
C GLY A 115 5.70 -5.36 23.16
N LYS A 116 4.37 -5.32 22.99
CA LYS A 116 3.63 -6.46 22.43
C LYS A 116 4.11 -6.86 21.05
N VAL A 117 4.43 -5.88 20.21
CA VAL A 117 4.93 -6.16 18.87
C VAL A 117 6.37 -6.70 18.92
N SER A 118 7.22 -6.16 19.79
CA SER A 118 8.59 -6.64 19.94
C SER A 118 8.65 -8.08 20.44
N GLU A 119 7.76 -8.46 21.39
CA GLU A 119 7.60 -9.84 21.85
C GLU A 119 7.24 -10.79 20.70
N LEU A 120 6.25 -10.44 19.87
CA LEU A 120 5.86 -11.23 18.71
C LEU A 120 6.94 -11.31 17.63
N MET A 121 7.84 -10.33 17.58
CA MET A 121 9.00 -10.34 16.69
C MET A 121 10.24 -11.01 17.30
N TYR A 122 10.16 -11.48 18.54
CA TYR A 122 11.27 -12.09 19.29
C TYR A 122 12.50 -11.18 19.37
N ILE A 123 12.29 -9.86 19.58
CA ILE A 123 13.35 -8.87 19.78
C ILE A 123 13.00 -7.94 20.95
N SER A 124 13.98 -7.21 21.48
CA SER A 124 13.72 -6.21 22.51
C SER A 124 13.05 -4.95 21.95
N GLU A 125 12.27 -4.23 22.76
CA GLU A 125 11.66 -2.94 22.40
C GLU A 125 12.72 -1.93 21.90
N ILE A 126 13.88 -1.90 22.52
CA ILE A 126 14.99 -1.02 22.12
C ILE A 126 15.48 -1.38 20.73
N SER A 127 15.60 -2.67 20.42
CA SER A 127 16.00 -3.14 19.09
C SER A 127 14.94 -2.79 18.04
N LEU A 128 13.66 -3.01 18.34
CA LEU A 128 12.57 -2.66 17.43
C LEU A 128 12.54 -1.16 17.15
N ARG A 129 12.66 -0.33 18.19
CA ARG A 129 12.70 1.13 18.04
C ARG A 129 13.86 1.58 17.17
N LYS A 130 15.07 1.11 17.42
CA LYS A 130 16.25 1.45 16.60
C LYS A 130 16.09 1.06 15.13
N LYS A 131 15.49 -0.12 14.87
CA LYS A 131 15.23 -0.57 13.49
C LYS A 131 14.21 0.31 12.77
N LEU A 132 13.11 0.68 13.44
CA LEU A 132 12.11 1.60 12.90
C LEU A 132 12.71 3.00 12.66
N ASP A 133 13.46 3.52 13.62
CA ASP A 133 14.13 4.82 13.49
C ASP A 133 15.12 4.83 12.31
N ALA A 134 15.86 3.74 12.08
CA ALA A 134 16.75 3.58 10.93
C ALA A 134 15.98 3.55 9.58
N GLU A 135 14.72 3.15 9.60
CA GLU A 135 13.80 3.20 8.44
C GLU A 135 13.05 4.55 8.34
N GLY A 136 13.32 5.52 9.23
CA GLY A 136 12.62 6.81 9.29
C GLY A 136 11.18 6.71 9.81
N GLU A 137 10.82 5.60 10.48
CA GLU A 137 9.48 5.30 10.93
C GLU A 137 9.35 5.34 12.45
N LYS A 138 8.13 5.64 12.94
CA LYS A 138 7.80 5.59 14.35
C LYS A 138 6.60 4.68 14.58
N PHE A 139 6.67 3.79 15.56
CA PHE A 139 5.60 2.83 15.88
C PHE A 139 4.22 3.49 16.01
N MET A 140 4.13 4.59 16.76
CA MET A 140 2.84 5.29 16.97
C MET A 140 2.29 5.89 15.67
N LYS A 141 3.16 6.34 14.76
CA LYS A 141 2.74 6.81 13.45
C LYS A 141 2.17 5.65 12.63
N ILE A 142 2.87 4.53 12.55
CA ILE A 142 2.40 3.32 11.84
C ILE A 142 1.03 2.88 12.37
N LEU A 143 0.87 2.78 13.69
CA LEU A 143 -0.38 2.38 14.32
C LEU A 143 -1.52 3.37 14.02
N THR A 144 -1.23 4.68 14.08
CA THR A 144 -2.22 5.72 13.77
C THR A 144 -2.62 5.68 12.30
N ASP A 145 -1.66 5.56 11.38
CA ASP A 145 -1.90 5.48 9.94
C ASP A 145 -2.82 4.28 9.60
N LEU A 146 -2.52 3.11 10.16
CA LEU A 146 -3.34 1.91 9.96
C LEU A 146 -4.77 2.08 10.47
N ARG A 147 -4.93 2.60 11.70
CA ARG A 147 -6.24 2.82 12.32
C ARG A 147 -7.06 3.87 11.57
N MET A 148 -6.45 4.96 11.15
CA MET A 148 -7.13 6.02 10.41
C MET A 148 -7.56 5.55 9.02
N ASN A 149 -6.70 4.89 8.26
CA ASN A 149 -7.05 4.36 6.95
C ASN A 149 -8.15 3.28 7.05
N HIS A 150 -8.08 2.39 8.06
CA HIS A 150 -9.12 1.40 8.28
C HIS A 150 -10.46 2.04 8.71
N SER A 151 -10.42 3.08 9.56
CA SER A 151 -11.62 3.81 9.96
C SER A 151 -12.28 4.53 8.79
N LEU A 152 -11.50 5.14 7.90
CA LEU A 152 -12.02 5.76 6.68
C LEU A 152 -12.72 4.72 5.82
N LYS A 153 -12.09 3.55 5.61
CA LYS A 153 -12.72 2.44 4.87
C LYS A 153 -14.06 2.04 5.50
N LEU A 154 -14.13 1.83 6.82
CA LEU A 154 -15.37 1.47 7.50
C LEU A 154 -16.46 2.54 7.33
N LEU A 155 -16.11 3.83 7.49
CA LEU A 155 -17.03 4.95 7.32
C LEU A 155 -17.60 5.07 5.91
N THR A 156 -16.86 4.61 4.89
CA THR A 156 -17.26 4.72 3.48
C THR A 156 -17.93 3.46 2.93
N THR A 157 -17.75 2.31 3.59
CA THR A 157 -18.25 1.02 3.07
C THR A 157 -19.28 0.34 3.97
N THR A 158 -19.58 0.90 5.15
CA THR A 158 -20.53 0.31 6.10
C THR A 158 -21.44 1.37 6.70
N GLU A 159 -22.60 0.94 7.23
CA GLU A 159 -23.57 1.75 7.99
C GLU A 159 -23.21 1.86 9.49
N TYR A 160 -21.95 1.65 9.87
CA TYR A 160 -21.56 1.67 11.27
C TYR A 160 -21.66 3.07 11.88
N SER A 161 -22.12 3.16 13.13
CA SER A 161 -22.05 4.40 13.90
C SER A 161 -20.58 4.79 14.16
N ILE A 162 -20.34 6.08 14.39
CA ILE A 162 -18.98 6.58 14.67
C ILE A 162 -18.38 5.91 15.90
N GLU A 163 -19.21 5.61 16.92
CA GLU A 163 -18.81 4.86 18.11
C GLU A 163 -18.36 3.44 17.74
N LYS A 164 -19.15 2.77 16.91
CA LYS A 164 -18.81 1.42 16.45
C LYS A 164 -17.50 1.41 15.67
N VAL A 165 -17.30 2.36 14.76
CA VAL A 165 -16.04 2.50 14.02
C VAL A 165 -14.88 2.74 14.97
N ALA A 166 -15.01 3.67 15.95
CA ALA A 166 -13.97 3.93 16.94
C ALA A 166 -13.55 2.65 17.69
N CYS A 167 -14.53 1.86 18.12
CA CYS A 167 -14.29 0.57 18.77
C CYS A 167 -13.56 -0.42 17.84
N CYS A 168 -14.05 -0.57 16.59
CA CYS A 168 -13.47 -1.49 15.61
C CYS A 168 -12.00 -1.18 15.28
N VAL A 169 -11.58 0.08 15.37
CA VAL A 169 -10.19 0.49 15.13
C VAL A 169 -9.37 0.67 16.42
N GLY A 170 -9.90 0.22 17.56
CA GLY A 170 -9.17 0.11 18.83
C GLY A 170 -9.02 1.43 19.62
N TYR A 171 -9.98 2.35 19.48
CA TYR A 171 -10.05 3.53 20.34
C TYR A 171 -10.99 3.29 21.52
N ASN A 172 -10.51 3.59 22.73
CA ASN A 172 -11.28 3.42 23.97
C ASN A 172 -12.39 4.46 24.13
N THR A 173 -12.24 5.65 23.51
CA THR A 173 -13.25 6.72 23.57
C THR A 173 -13.48 7.30 22.19
N THR A 174 -14.76 7.50 21.87
CA THR A 174 -15.19 8.12 20.60
C THR A 174 -14.69 9.54 20.46
N SER A 175 -14.64 10.31 21.57
CA SER A 175 -14.13 11.70 21.55
C SER A 175 -12.67 11.78 21.13
N TYR A 176 -11.82 10.87 21.64
CA TYR A 176 -10.42 10.84 21.26
C TYR A 176 -10.23 10.37 19.80
N PHE A 177 -11.03 9.40 19.39
CA PHE A 177 -11.08 8.98 17.97
C PHE A 177 -11.41 10.15 17.06
N ILE A 178 -12.52 10.88 17.30
CA ILE A 178 -12.96 12.02 16.48
C ILE A 178 -11.87 13.09 16.40
N LYS A 179 -11.22 13.41 17.53
CA LYS A 179 -10.13 14.38 17.56
C LYS A 179 -8.94 13.90 16.72
N THR A 180 -8.52 12.66 16.86
CA THR A 180 -7.40 12.08 16.10
C THR A 180 -7.72 12.02 14.61
N PHE A 181 -8.92 11.60 14.25
CA PHE A 181 -9.38 11.52 12.86
C PHE A 181 -9.40 12.90 12.19
N LYS A 182 -9.92 13.92 12.88
CA LYS A 182 -9.91 15.31 12.38
C LYS A 182 -8.49 15.84 12.21
N ASN A 183 -7.60 15.56 13.15
CA ASN A 183 -6.20 15.97 13.04
C ASN A 183 -5.47 15.29 11.87
N TYR A 184 -5.86 14.06 11.55
CA TYR A 184 -5.23 13.25 10.51
C TYR A 184 -5.73 13.62 9.11
N PHE A 185 -7.05 13.72 8.92
CA PHE A 185 -7.68 13.95 7.62
C PHE A 185 -8.12 15.41 7.38
N GLY A 186 -8.11 16.27 8.40
CA GLY A 186 -8.62 17.64 8.30
C GLY A 186 -10.13 17.76 8.51
N PHE A 187 -10.89 16.68 8.46
CA PHE A 187 -12.35 16.62 8.58
C PHE A 187 -12.78 15.66 9.69
N THR A 188 -13.96 15.92 10.27
CA THR A 188 -14.54 14.97 11.25
C THR A 188 -15.13 13.75 10.54
N PRO A 189 -15.24 12.58 11.22
CA PRO A 189 -15.92 11.40 10.65
C PRO A 189 -17.34 11.70 10.15
N LYS A 190 -18.10 12.53 10.90
CA LYS A 190 -19.46 12.93 10.53
C LYS A 190 -19.50 13.74 9.24
N GLN A 191 -18.53 14.64 9.03
CA GLN A 191 -18.44 15.44 7.79
C GLN A 191 -18.18 14.56 6.56
N ILE A 192 -17.35 13.53 6.69
CA ILE A 192 -17.10 12.59 5.58
C ILE A 192 -18.38 11.84 5.21
N VAL A 193 -19.06 11.25 6.20
CA VAL A 193 -20.31 10.51 5.95
C VAL A 193 -21.39 11.40 5.33
N LEU A 194 -21.54 12.64 5.81
CA LEU A 194 -22.52 13.58 5.24
C LEU A 194 -22.17 13.99 3.80
N ASN A 195 -20.89 14.18 3.48
CA ASN A 195 -20.46 14.53 2.12
C ASN A 195 -20.66 13.38 1.14
N LEU A 196 -20.41 12.15 1.57
CA LEU A 196 -20.69 10.95 0.76
C LEU A 196 -22.18 10.84 0.44
N ASN A 197 -23.05 11.00 1.44
CA ASN A 197 -24.49 10.95 1.24
C ASN A 197 -24.99 12.07 0.29
N LYS A 198 -24.43 13.29 0.38
CA LYS A 198 -24.79 14.38 -0.54
C LYS A 198 -24.39 14.07 -1.99
N ASN A 199 -23.21 13.53 -2.23
CA ASN A 199 -22.74 13.20 -3.58
C ASN A 199 -23.58 12.07 -4.19
N ILE A 200 -23.96 11.06 -3.40
CA ILE A 200 -24.85 9.99 -3.85
C ILE A 200 -26.21 10.56 -4.29
N PHE A 201 -26.79 11.51 -3.53
CA PHE A 201 -28.10 12.11 -3.87
C PHE A 201 -28.02 13.13 -5.02
N SER A 202 -26.87 13.78 -5.30
CA SER A 202 -26.71 14.64 -6.46
C SER A 202 -26.71 13.85 -7.77
N ASP A 203 -26.00 12.73 -7.80
CA ASP A 203 -25.87 11.89 -9.00
C ASP A 203 -27.24 11.25 -9.39
N PHE A 204 -28.08 10.91 -8.41
CA PHE A 204 -29.44 10.40 -8.69
C PHE A 204 -30.41 11.47 -9.22
N ASN A 205 -30.22 12.74 -8.88
CA ASN A 205 -31.11 13.81 -9.36
C ASN A 205 -30.74 14.28 -10.78
N ASP A 206 -29.49 14.15 -11.18
CA ASP A 206 -29.06 14.51 -12.54
C ASP A 206 -29.54 13.47 -13.57
N GLU A 207 -29.61 12.17 -13.22
CA GLU A 207 -30.15 11.12 -14.09
C GLU A 207 -31.65 11.21 -14.31
N GLN A 208 -32.44 11.86 -13.43
CA GLN A 208 -33.88 12.04 -13.60
C GLN A 208 -34.28 13.28 -14.39
N ASN A 209 -33.36 14.19 -14.65
CA ASN A 209 -33.61 15.39 -15.44
C ASN A 209 -33.23 15.24 -16.92
N GLU A 210 -32.72 14.10 -17.36
CA GLU A 210 -32.40 13.78 -18.77
C GLU A 210 -33.42 12.83 -19.43
N LEU A 211 -34.56 12.58 -18.80
CA LEU A 211 -35.70 11.82 -19.36
C LEU A 211 -36.90 12.75 -19.57
#